data_51093c0f1bef817d63db988c44de3189
#
_entry.id   51093c0f1bef817d63db988c44de3189
#
_cell.length_a   1.000
_cell.length_b   1.000
_cell.length_c   1.000
_cell.angle_alpha   90.00
_cell.angle_beta   90.00
_cell.angle_gamma   90.00
#
_symmetry.space_group_name_H-M   'P 1'
#
loop_
_entity.id
_entity.type
_entity.pdbx_description
1 polymer ?
#
loop_
_entity_poly.entity_id
_entity_poly.type
_entity_poly.pdbx_seq_one_letter_code
_entity_poly.pdbx_strand_id
1 'polypeptide(L)'
;ENDKLIGKRKVIKDAEYKDIITSNYIGLSTVVINLKKIKNLKFPNLKTQEDFALWLLLLRKGYKLNYLNQFLSSWRKSNNSLSSNIFQKISDAFKLYYLHENKNFIISIYSVLVLSFNRVIKNL
;
A
#
# COMPACT_ATOMS: atom_id res chain seq x y z
N GLU A 1 26.66 -7.04 11.05
CA GLU A 1 25.22 -7.35 11.16
C GLU A 1 24.91 -8.44 10.13
N ASN A 2 24.52 -9.63 10.62
CA ASN A 2 24.19 -10.77 9.75
C ASN A 2 22.88 -10.45 9.02
N ASP A 3 22.94 -10.26 7.69
CA ASP A 3 21.77 -10.10 6.82
C ASP A 3 21.00 -11.43 6.77
N LYS A 4 20.21 -11.72 7.82
CA LYS A 4 19.39 -12.93 7.90
C LYS A 4 18.04 -12.68 7.23
N LEU A 5 17.66 -13.55 6.29
CA LEU A 5 16.32 -13.52 5.70
C LEU A 5 15.27 -13.84 6.79
N ILE A 6 14.40 -12.88 7.10
CA ILE A 6 13.37 -13.00 8.15
C ILE A 6 11.99 -13.36 7.59
N GLY A 7 11.81 -13.28 6.28
CA GLY A 7 10.54 -13.64 5.63
C GLY A 7 10.47 -13.24 4.17
N LYS A 8 9.40 -13.67 3.52
CA LYS A 8 9.07 -13.33 2.12
C LYS A 8 7.68 -12.71 2.08
N ARG A 9 7.52 -11.60 1.35
CA ARG A 9 6.21 -10.99 1.14
C ARG A 9 5.54 -11.65 -0.06
N LYS A 10 4.34 -12.18 0.15
CA LYS A 10 3.49 -12.66 -0.95
C LYS A 10 2.76 -11.48 -1.58
N VAL A 11 2.69 -11.47 -2.91
CA VAL A 11 1.92 -10.51 -3.70
C VAL A 11 0.75 -11.26 -4.33
N ILE A 12 -0.41 -10.62 -4.42
CA ILE A 12 -1.58 -11.19 -5.11
C ILE A 12 -1.35 -11.04 -6.61
N LYS A 13 -1.44 -12.17 -7.33
CA LYS A 13 -1.38 -12.17 -8.79
C LYS A 13 -2.62 -11.48 -9.35
N ASP A 14 -2.44 -10.62 -10.36
CA ASP A 14 -3.53 -9.92 -11.06
C ASP A 14 -4.52 -9.23 -10.12
N ALA A 15 -4.00 -8.60 -9.05
CA ALA A 15 -4.82 -7.94 -8.04
C ALA A 15 -5.66 -6.80 -8.62
N GLU A 16 -6.94 -6.81 -8.26
CA GLU A 16 -7.90 -5.77 -8.58
C GLU A 16 -8.06 -4.78 -7.41
N TYR A 17 -8.77 -3.68 -7.66
CA TYR A 17 -9.09 -2.68 -6.63
C TYR A 17 -9.70 -3.30 -5.36
N LYS A 18 -10.67 -4.20 -5.52
CA LYS A 18 -11.36 -4.88 -4.39
C LYS A 18 -10.41 -5.70 -3.52
N ASP A 19 -9.35 -6.27 -4.11
CA ASP A 19 -8.41 -7.13 -3.41
C ASP A 19 -7.43 -6.33 -2.54
N ILE A 20 -7.11 -5.11 -2.95
CA ILE A 20 -6.13 -4.28 -2.24
C ILE A 20 -6.74 -3.18 -1.39
N ILE A 21 -8.01 -2.79 -1.59
CA ILE A 21 -8.64 -1.68 -0.83
C ILE A 21 -8.63 -1.92 0.69
N THR A 22 -8.62 -3.16 1.13
CA THR A 22 -8.58 -3.54 2.54
C THR A 22 -7.19 -3.91 3.05
N SER A 23 -6.19 -3.98 2.16
CA SER A 23 -4.85 -4.40 2.54
C SER A 23 -3.79 -4.13 1.46
N ASN A 24 -2.79 -3.29 1.77
CA ASN A 24 -1.68 -3.05 0.86
C ASN A 24 -0.75 -4.26 0.78
N TYR A 25 -0.75 -4.96 -0.37
CA TYR A 25 0.16 -6.07 -0.69
C TYR A 25 1.37 -5.63 -1.50
N ILE A 26 1.38 -4.40 -2.01
CA ILE A 26 2.35 -3.90 -2.99
C ILE A 26 3.33 -2.97 -2.28
N GLY A 27 4.61 -3.34 -2.27
CA GLY A 27 5.65 -2.48 -1.74
C GLY A 27 6.16 -1.50 -2.81
N LEU A 28 6.36 -0.24 -2.46
CA LEU A 28 6.81 0.79 -3.40
C LEU A 28 8.09 0.38 -4.15
N SER A 29 9.06 -0.19 -3.46
CA SER A 29 10.35 -0.63 -4.02
C SER A 29 10.25 -1.82 -5.00
N THR A 30 9.07 -2.43 -5.14
CA THR A 30 8.85 -3.58 -6.03
C THR A 30 8.06 -3.23 -7.29
N VAL A 31 7.78 -1.95 -7.52
CA VAL A 31 6.91 -1.49 -8.60
C VAL A 31 7.70 -0.78 -9.70
N VAL A 32 7.41 -1.12 -10.94
CA VAL A 32 7.85 -0.40 -12.14
C VAL A 32 6.64 0.15 -12.87
N ILE A 33 6.67 1.43 -13.21
CA ILE A 33 5.55 2.13 -13.85
C ILE A 33 5.97 2.58 -15.26
N ASN A 34 5.13 2.30 -16.26
CA ASN A 34 5.33 2.81 -17.61
C ASN A 34 4.79 4.24 -17.71
N LEU A 35 5.66 5.23 -17.58
CA LEU A 35 5.32 6.65 -17.63
C LEU A 35 4.83 7.12 -19.01
N LYS A 36 5.09 6.37 -20.09
CA LYS A 36 4.51 6.67 -21.41
C LYS A 36 2.99 6.46 -21.43
N LYS A 37 2.50 5.52 -20.60
CA LYS A 37 1.06 5.21 -20.50
C LYS A 37 0.35 6.04 -19.43
N ILE A 38 1.07 6.49 -18.39
CA ILE A 38 0.50 7.21 -17.26
C ILE A 38 1.07 8.62 -17.24
N LYS A 39 0.32 9.57 -17.81
CA LYS A 39 0.68 10.99 -17.80
C LYS A 39 0.38 11.61 -16.44
N ASN A 40 1.22 12.57 -16.02
CA ASN A 40 1.05 13.36 -14.80
C ASN A 40 0.89 12.51 -13.52
N LEU A 41 1.68 11.43 -13.42
CA LEU A 41 1.72 10.61 -12.22
C LEU A 41 2.25 11.43 -11.04
N LYS A 42 1.44 11.54 -9.98
CA LYS A 42 1.83 12.18 -8.73
C LYS A 42 1.38 11.33 -7.56
N PHE A 43 2.24 11.22 -6.54
CA PHE A 43 1.86 10.62 -5.28
C PHE A 43 0.89 11.55 -4.54
N PRO A 44 -0.16 11.01 -3.91
CA PRO A 44 -1.00 11.75 -2.98
C PRO A 44 -0.18 12.36 -1.85
N ASN A 45 -0.60 13.52 -1.35
CA ASN A 45 0.10 14.23 -0.27
C ASN A 45 -0.21 13.58 1.10
N LEU A 46 0.41 12.42 1.33
CA LEU A 46 0.37 11.66 2.58
C LEU A 46 1.81 11.42 3.04
N LYS A 47 2.07 11.45 4.35
CA LYS A 47 3.40 11.15 4.91
C LYS A 47 3.69 9.66 4.93
N THR A 48 2.65 8.86 5.09
CA THR A 48 2.68 7.39 5.02
C THR A 48 1.54 6.91 4.14
N GLN A 49 1.66 5.73 3.52
CA GLN A 49 0.64 5.12 2.65
C GLN A 49 0.36 5.90 1.35
N GLU A 50 1.24 6.80 0.94
CA GLU A 50 1.20 7.52 -0.33
C GLU A 50 1.24 6.57 -1.52
N ASP A 51 2.02 5.49 -1.40
CA ASP A 51 2.10 4.40 -2.38
C ASP A 51 0.76 3.65 -2.48
N PHE A 52 0.17 3.31 -1.35
CA PHE A 52 -1.11 2.62 -1.31
C PHE A 52 -2.23 3.45 -1.94
N ALA A 53 -2.31 4.73 -1.62
CA ALA A 53 -3.28 5.64 -2.21
C ALA A 53 -3.08 5.76 -3.74
N LEU A 54 -1.83 5.76 -4.21
CA LEU A 54 -1.52 5.77 -5.64
C LEU A 54 -1.97 4.48 -6.34
N TRP A 55 -1.74 3.31 -5.73
CA TRP A 55 -2.18 2.03 -6.32
C TRP A 55 -3.69 1.96 -6.45
N LEU A 56 -4.43 2.37 -5.42
CA LEU A 56 -5.89 2.44 -5.48
C LEU A 56 -6.37 3.40 -6.57
N LEU A 57 -5.77 4.59 -6.68
CA LEU A 57 -6.09 5.55 -7.73
C LEU A 57 -5.88 4.98 -9.15
N LEU A 58 -4.75 4.30 -9.37
CA LEU A 58 -4.43 3.72 -10.68
C LEU A 58 -5.40 2.61 -11.05
N LEU A 59 -5.71 1.71 -10.11
CA LEU A 59 -6.68 0.62 -10.33
C LEU A 59 -8.08 1.16 -10.60
N ARG A 60 -8.51 2.19 -9.86
CA ARG A 60 -9.80 2.85 -10.11
C ARG A 60 -9.89 3.53 -11.47
N LYS A 61 -8.75 3.99 -12.01
CA LYS A 61 -8.65 4.51 -13.38
C LYS A 61 -8.58 3.42 -14.45
N GLY A 62 -8.67 2.14 -14.08
CA GLY A 62 -8.66 1.01 -15.01
C GLY A 62 -7.25 0.53 -15.42
N TYR A 63 -6.18 1.04 -14.80
CA TYR A 63 -4.86 0.47 -15.02
C TYR A 63 -4.74 -0.90 -14.35
N LYS A 64 -4.04 -1.81 -15.03
CA LYS A 64 -3.83 -3.18 -14.54
C LYS A 64 -2.47 -3.32 -13.86
N LEU A 65 -2.44 -4.11 -12.80
CA LEU A 65 -1.22 -4.56 -12.15
C LEU A 65 -0.80 -5.88 -12.80
N ASN A 66 0.39 -5.90 -13.39
CA ASN A 66 0.98 -7.12 -13.91
C ASN A 66 1.95 -7.68 -12.88
N TYR A 67 1.80 -8.94 -12.56
CA TYR A 67 2.63 -9.64 -11.59
C TYR A 67 3.84 -10.29 -12.24
N LEU A 68 5.03 -10.06 -11.68
CA LEU A 68 6.24 -10.77 -12.04
C LEU A 68 6.63 -11.72 -10.90
N ASN A 69 6.59 -13.02 -11.17
CA ASN A 69 6.89 -14.06 -10.17
C ASN A 69 8.42 -14.26 -9.98
N GLN A 70 9.09 -13.20 -9.53
CA GLN A 70 10.52 -13.19 -9.26
C GLN A 70 10.84 -12.35 -8.03
N PHE A 71 11.82 -12.77 -7.23
CA PHE A 71 12.33 -11.97 -6.11
C PHE A 71 13.46 -11.07 -6.61
N LEU A 72 13.13 -9.81 -6.91
CA LEU A 72 14.07 -8.84 -7.48
C LEU A 72 14.52 -7.77 -6.49
N SER A 73 13.90 -7.72 -5.31
CA SER A 73 14.26 -6.74 -4.29
C SER A 73 14.19 -7.33 -2.89
N SER A 74 14.97 -6.79 -1.98
CA SER A 74 14.89 -7.08 -0.55
C SER A 74 14.62 -5.80 0.22
N TRP A 75 13.90 -5.93 1.33
CA TRP A 75 13.60 -4.82 2.23
C TRP A 75 14.21 -5.09 3.59
N ARG A 76 15.01 -4.13 4.09
CA ARG A 76 15.62 -4.22 5.42
C ARG A 76 14.65 -3.71 6.49
N LYS A 77 14.38 -4.54 7.50
CA LYS A 77 13.60 -4.10 8.66
C LYS A 77 14.47 -3.20 9.53
N SER A 78 14.03 -1.97 9.77
CA SER A 78 14.69 -0.98 10.64
C SER A 78 13.73 -0.52 11.72
N ASN A 79 14.22 -0.31 12.94
CA ASN A 79 13.41 0.19 14.06
C ASN A 79 13.10 1.69 13.93
N ASN A 80 13.92 2.46 13.21
CA ASN A 80 13.79 3.91 13.04
C ASN A 80 13.23 4.29 11.66
N SER A 81 12.28 3.54 11.11
CA SER A 81 11.67 3.87 9.83
C SER A 81 10.58 4.94 9.97
N LEU A 82 10.37 5.77 8.91
CA LEU A 82 9.24 6.72 8.83
C LEU A 82 7.89 6.05 9.12
N SER A 83 7.79 4.78 8.82
CA SER A 83 6.60 3.97 9.08
C SER A 83 6.50 3.43 10.51
N SER A 84 7.33 3.85 11.47
CA SER A 84 7.23 3.42 12.88
C SER A 84 6.11 4.15 13.64
N ASN A 85 5.77 5.39 13.26
CA ASN A 85 4.74 6.17 13.94
C ASN A 85 3.33 5.66 13.63
N ILE A 86 2.70 5.01 14.62
CA ILE A 86 1.36 4.41 14.50
C ILE A 86 0.27 5.47 14.32
N PHE A 87 0.35 6.58 15.06
CA PHE A 87 -0.64 7.66 14.97
C PHE A 87 -0.66 8.29 13.58
N GLN A 88 0.53 8.54 13.00
CA GLN A 88 0.63 9.06 11.65
C GLN A 88 0.01 8.10 10.63
N LYS A 89 0.24 6.79 10.77
CA LYS A 89 -0.36 5.78 9.88
C LYS A 89 -1.87 5.75 9.95
N ILE A 90 -2.44 5.84 11.15
CA ILE A 90 -3.90 5.85 11.35
C ILE A 90 -4.49 7.12 10.71
N SER A 91 -3.87 8.29 10.97
CA SER A 91 -4.30 9.57 10.39
C SER A 91 -4.25 9.54 8.86
N ASP A 92 -3.15 9.06 8.29
CA ASP A 92 -3.01 9.00 6.83
C ASP A 92 -3.91 7.94 6.19
N ALA A 93 -4.16 6.81 6.87
CA ALA A 93 -5.14 5.82 6.43
C ALA A 93 -6.56 6.41 6.42
N PHE A 94 -6.93 7.18 7.44
CA PHE A 94 -8.22 7.87 7.44
C PHE A 94 -8.32 8.87 6.28
N LYS A 95 -7.29 9.72 6.07
CA LYS A 95 -7.25 10.66 4.94
C LYS A 95 -7.34 9.95 3.59
N LEU A 96 -6.68 8.80 3.46
CA LEU A 96 -6.75 7.99 2.26
C LEU A 96 -8.20 7.60 1.96
N TYR A 97 -8.92 7.03 2.92
CA TYR A 97 -10.30 6.61 2.67
C TYR A 97 -11.27 7.78 2.57
N TYR A 98 -11.12 8.81 3.38
CA TYR A 98 -12.03 9.94 3.41
C TYR A 98 -11.83 10.89 2.24
N LEU A 99 -10.57 11.32 1.97
CA LEU A 99 -10.26 12.34 0.96
C LEU A 99 -9.97 11.74 -0.42
N HIS A 100 -9.23 10.62 -0.50
CA HIS A 100 -8.80 10.08 -1.78
C HIS A 100 -9.76 9.03 -2.34
N GLU A 101 -10.42 8.27 -1.45
CA GLU A 101 -11.44 7.28 -1.83
C GLU A 101 -12.88 7.81 -1.72
N ASN A 102 -13.06 9.08 -1.30
CA ASN A 102 -14.35 9.75 -1.16
C ASN A 102 -15.38 8.96 -0.34
N LYS A 103 -14.92 8.23 0.68
CA LYS A 103 -15.82 7.50 1.58
C LYS A 103 -16.36 8.45 2.65
N ASN A 104 -17.58 8.21 3.13
CA ASN A 104 -18.09 8.95 4.26
C ASN A 104 -17.30 8.67 5.55
N PHE A 105 -17.49 9.50 6.57
CA PHE A 105 -16.73 9.45 7.82
C PHE A 105 -16.77 8.07 8.50
N ILE A 106 -17.96 7.49 8.64
CA ILE A 106 -18.16 6.19 9.31
C ILE A 106 -17.48 5.05 8.53
N ILE A 107 -17.67 5.01 7.22
CA ILE A 107 -17.04 4.00 6.36
C ILE A 107 -15.51 4.16 6.37
N SER A 108 -15.01 5.38 6.45
CA SER A 108 -13.56 5.64 6.53
C SER A 108 -12.97 5.07 7.82
N ILE A 109 -13.61 5.30 8.98
CA ILE A 109 -13.19 4.70 10.25
C ILE A 109 -13.21 3.18 10.16
N TYR A 110 -14.31 2.58 9.68
CA TYR A 110 -14.42 1.14 9.50
C TYR A 110 -13.30 0.59 8.59
N SER A 111 -13.02 1.27 7.49
CA SER A 111 -11.94 0.87 6.55
C SER A 111 -10.55 0.91 7.20
N VAL A 112 -10.28 1.90 8.07
CA VAL A 112 -9.03 1.97 8.84
C VAL A 112 -8.91 0.81 9.81
N LEU A 113 -9.99 0.44 10.49
CA LEU A 113 -10.00 -0.72 11.40
C LEU A 113 -9.71 -2.03 10.64
N VAL A 114 -10.38 -2.24 9.50
CA VAL A 114 -10.17 -3.41 8.64
C VAL A 114 -8.73 -3.47 8.12
N LEU A 115 -8.19 -2.34 7.64
CA LEU A 115 -6.81 -2.25 7.17
C LEU A 115 -5.80 -2.59 8.30
N SER A 116 -6.04 -2.07 9.49
CA SER A 116 -5.20 -2.32 10.67
C SER A 116 -5.24 -3.78 11.10
N PHE A 117 -6.43 -4.37 11.14
CA PHE A 117 -6.63 -5.79 11.48
C PHE A 117 -5.94 -6.72 10.48
N ASN A 118 -6.16 -6.48 9.17
CA ASN A 118 -5.50 -7.27 8.12
C ASN A 118 -3.98 -7.15 8.16
N ARG A 119 -3.45 -6.03 8.62
CA ARG A 119 -2.00 -5.86 8.81
C ARG A 119 -1.46 -6.72 9.94
N VAL A 120 -2.20 -6.81 11.06
CA VAL A 120 -1.80 -7.66 12.20
C VAL A 120 -1.78 -9.13 11.78
N ILE A 121 -2.85 -9.61 11.12
CA ILE A 121 -2.94 -11.00 10.64
C ILE A 121 -1.81 -11.35 9.67
N LYS A 122 -1.40 -10.43 8.82
CA LYS A 122 -0.29 -10.69 7.87
C LYS A 122 1.07 -10.77 8.52
N ASN A 123 1.23 -10.22 9.71
CA ASN A 123 2.49 -10.26 10.46
C ASN A 123 2.56 -11.47 11.43
N LEU A 124 1.47 -12.23 11.56
CA LEU A 124 1.41 -13.52 12.24
C LEU A 124 1.73 -14.66 11.26
#